data_3353f183100cfee02563911fc0100ab2
#
_entry.id   3353f183100cfee02563911fc0100ab2
#
_cell.length_a   1.000
_cell.length_b   1.000
_cell.length_c   1.000
_cell.angle_alpha   90.00
_cell.angle_beta   90.00
_cell.angle_gamma   90.00
#
_symmetry.space_group_name_H-M   'P 1'
#
loop_
_entity.id
_entity.type
_entity.pdbx_description
1 polymer ?
#
loop_
_entity_poly.entity_id
_entity_poly.type
_entity_poly.pdbx_seq_one_letter_code
_entity_poly.pdbx_strand_id
1 'polypeptide(L)'
;MRRGAGRLERAWEWLALHKLIQRGKELELLHRAMGFATLALVTLAPLLIVVAAADPLVRGGFPSWLSDGMGLSGRSARLLNEVFSPPREVIGTTSAWSILMLAVFGVSFGGSVQNAYERIWELPAGRWHRVWRQATWMLVLMAYLYQEVQTGTTVEGFSRSFLTTVTTLFFFWWGPWFLLGGQVRWRELLPGAIASVVGLAGLRAFSTLVFTPLIVTNALSYGAVGTVLVVSSWLIGVGFVVYGGALFGRWFTEHHWVPSHDDDDGDGRAGRGEGG
;
A
#
# COMPACT_ATOMS: atom_id res chain seq x y z
N MET A 1 7.95 -28.90 34.24
CA MET A 1 8.66 -28.53 33.00
C MET A 1 7.91 -27.64 31.99
N ARG A 2 6.57 -27.42 32.10
CA ARG A 2 5.80 -26.59 31.14
C ARG A 2 5.93 -25.05 31.31
N ARG A 3 6.48 -24.52 32.40
CA ARG A 3 6.61 -23.05 32.62
C ARG A 3 7.84 -22.39 31.95
N GLY A 4 8.79 -23.17 31.45
CA GLY A 4 9.99 -22.66 30.76
C GLY A 4 9.76 -22.38 29.27
N ALA A 5 8.96 -23.20 28.59
CA ALA A 5 8.67 -23.07 27.16
C ALA A 5 8.00 -21.71 26.81
N GLY A 6 7.03 -21.30 27.59
CA GLY A 6 6.33 -20.04 27.33
C GLY A 6 7.12 -18.77 27.65
N ARG A 7 8.27 -18.86 28.33
CA ARG A 7 9.20 -17.72 28.50
C ARG A 7 10.16 -17.61 27.32
N LEU A 8 10.60 -18.74 26.78
CA LEU A 8 11.46 -18.78 25.59
C LEU A 8 10.69 -18.33 24.34
N GLU A 9 9.46 -18.81 24.13
CA GLU A 9 8.60 -18.35 23.03
C GLU A 9 8.38 -16.84 23.07
N ARG A 10 8.03 -16.27 24.22
CA ARG A 10 7.89 -14.82 24.37
C ARG A 10 9.20 -14.05 24.14
N ALA A 11 10.34 -14.60 24.54
CA ALA A 11 11.64 -13.99 24.28
C ALA A 11 11.98 -13.97 22.79
N TRP A 12 11.65 -15.03 22.05
CA TRP A 12 11.82 -15.09 20.58
C TRP A 12 10.88 -14.12 19.85
N GLU A 13 9.63 -14.01 20.28
CA GLU A 13 8.68 -13.02 19.75
C GLU A 13 9.17 -11.59 19.97
N TRP A 14 9.69 -11.27 21.16
CA TRP A 14 10.27 -9.96 21.46
C TRP A 14 11.51 -9.65 20.62
N LEU A 15 12.41 -10.62 20.43
CA LEU A 15 13.59 -10.47 19.59
C LEU A 15 13.23 -10.29 18.11
N ALA A 16 12.23 -11.04 17.64
CA ALA A 16 11.73 -10.93 16.27
C ALA A 16 11.10 -9.56 16.02
N LEU A 17 10.26 -9.09 16.96
CA LEU A 17 9.64 -7.77 16.88
C LEU A 17 10.67 -6.64 16.92
N HIS A 18 11.68 -6.78 17.78
CA HIS A 18 12.77 -5.79 17.89
C HIS A 18 13.59 -5.70 16.59
N LYS A 19 13.91 -6.84 15.97
CA LYS A 19 14.60 -6.88 14.66
C LYS A 19 13.77 -6.25 13.56
N LEU A 20 12.45 -6.50 13.51
CA LEU A 20 11.53 -5.86 12.58
C LEU A 20 11.51 -4.33 12.75
N ILE A 21 11.42 -3.86 13.98
CA ILE A 21 11.42 -2.42 14.29
C ILE A 21 12.78 -1.78 13.91
N GLN A 22 13.90 -2.46 14.17
CA GLN A 22 15.21 -1.97 13.77
C GLN A 22 15.36 -1.90 12.25
N ARG A 23 14.98 -2.94 11.51
CA ARG A 23 14.95 -2.91 10.03
C ARG A 23 14.03 -1.83 9.51
N GLY A 24 12.88 -1.59 10.13
CA GLY A 24 12.00 -0.49 9.78
C GLY A 24 12.64 0.88 9.95
N LYS A 25 13.45 1.07 11.00
CA LYS A 25 14.23 2.30 11.23
C LYS A 25 15.34 2.47 10.19
N GLU A 26 16.10 1.41 9.90
CA GLU A 26 17.17 1.41 8.89
C GLU A 26 16.63 1.71 7.48
N LEU A 27 15.45 1.24 7.17
CA LEU A 27 14.76 1.50 5.90
C LEU A 27 14.05 2.86 5.84
N GLU A 28 14.11 3.66 6.92
CA GLU A 28 13.44 4.97 7.00
C GLU A 28 11.96 4.91 6.59
N LEU A 29 11.24 3.89 7.09
CA LEU A 29 9.85 3.61 6.70
C LEU A 29 8.94 4.84 6.81
N LEU A 30 9.11 5.65 7.85
CA LEU A 30 8.32 6.86 8.04
C LEU A 30 8.58 7.89 6.94
N HIS A 31 9.84 8.13 6.57
CA HIS A 31 10.20 9.03 5.45
C HIS A 31 9.61 8.56 4.13
N ARG A 32 9.61 7.25 3.88
CA ARG A 32 9.02 6.67 2.67
C ARG A 32 7.51 6.76 2.67
N ALA A 33 6.87 6.55 3.83
CA ALA A 33 5.42 6.72 3.98
C ALA A 33 5.01 8.19 3.75
N MET A 34 5.80 9.16 4.22
CA MET A 34 5.58 10.58 3.92
C MET A 34 5.74 10.89 2.43
N GLY A 35 6.79 10.37 1.79
CA GLY A 35 7.00 10.49 0.34
C GLY A 35 5.86 9.86 -0.47
N PHE A 36 5.39 8.68 -0.07
CA PHE A 36 4.22 8.04 -0.63
C PHE A 36 2.98 8.94 -0.52
N ALA A 37 2.68 9.47 0.67
CA ALA A 37 1.52 10.32 0.91
C ALA A 37 1.57 11.60 0.09
N THR A 38 2.73 12.25 0.00
CA THR A 38 2.92 13.48 -0.78
C THR A 38 2.66 13.23 -2.26
N LEU A 39 3.28 12.20 -2.84
CA LEU A 39 3.10 11.87 -4.25
C LEU A 39 1.68 11.37 -4.55
N ALA A 40 1.09 10.57 -3.66
CA ALA A 40 -0.30 10.15 -3.77
C ALA A 40 -1.24 11.36 -3.78
N LEU A 41 -1.09 12.30 -2.83
CA LEU A 41 -1.93 13.49 -2.74
C LEU A 41 -1.81 14.37 -3.99
N VAL A 42 -0.60 14.61 -4.48
CA VAL A 42 -0.36 15.42 -5.69
C VAL A 42 -0.92 14.71 -6.92
N THR A 43 -0.83 13.39 -6.99
CA THR A 43 -1.39 12.60 -8.10
C THR A 43 -2.93 12.55 -8.06
N LEU A 44 -3.53 12.70 -6.89
CA LEU A 44 -4.99 12.69 -6.73
C LEU A 44 -5.69 13.77 -7.54
N ALA A 45 -5.17 14.98 -7.58
CA ALA A 45 -5.81 16.10 -8.28
C ALA A 45 -6.00 15.82 -9.79
N PRO A 46 -4.95 15.52 -10.58
CA PRO A 46 -5.13 15.16 -11.99
C PRO A 46 -5.89 13.84 -12.19
N LEU A 47 -5.76 12.89 -11.26
CA LEU A 47 -6.52 11.64 -11.30
C LEU A 47 -8.03 11.89 -11.21
N LEU A 48 -8.46 12.74 -10.28
CA LEU A 48 -9.87 13.12 -10.12
C LEU A 48 -10.44 13.73 -11.40
N ILE A 49 -9.68 14.61 -12.04
CA ILE A 49 -10.10 15.27 -13.29
C ILE A 49 -10.26 14.25 -14.41
N VAL A 50 -9.28 13.35 -14.57
CA VAL A 50 -9.30 12.33 -15.64
C VAL A 50 -10.44 11.32 -15.43
N VAL A 51 -10.62 10.83 -14.19
CA VAL A 51 -11.70 9.89 -13.86
C VAL A 51 -13.07 10.53 -14.04
N ALA A 52 -13.25 11.77 -13.60
CA ALA A 52 -14.50 12.50 -13.76
C ALA A 52 -14.84 12.80 -15.23
N ALA A 53 -13.82 12.98 -16.08
CA ALA A 53 -14.01 13.18 -17.51
C ALA A 53 -14.31 11.87 -18.25
N ALA A 54 -13.74 10.74 -17.82
CA ALA A 54 -13.93 9.43 -18.43
C ALA A 54 -15.35 8.87 -18.19
N ASP A 55 -15.93 9.13 -17.02
CA ASP A 55 -17.29 8.68 -16.69
C ASP A 55 -18.08 9.76 -15.92
N PRO A 56 -18.89 10.55 -16.64
CA PRO A 56 -19.74 11.59 -16.04
C PRO A 56 -20.80 11.06 -15.06
N LEU A 57 -21.10 9.76 -15.08
CA LEU A 57 -22.06 9.11 -14.17
C LEU A 57 -21.44 8.82 -12.80
N VAL A 58 -20.12 8.70 -12.72
CA VAL A 58 -19.34 8.46 -11.49
C VAL A 58 -19.03 9.76 -10.73
N ARG A 59 -19.84 10.79 -10.88
CA ARG A 59 -19.61 12.16 -10.34
C ARG A 59 -19.36 12.26 -8.82
N GLY A 60 -19.68 11.24 -8.04
CA GLY A 60 -19.39 11.17 -6.59
C GLY A 60 -18.43 10.04 -6.22
N GLY A 61 -17.95 9.27 -7.20
CA GLY A 61 -17.35 7.98 -6.96
C GLY A 61 -16.04 8.00 -6.19
N PHE A 62 -15.09 8.85 -6.59
CA PHE A 62 -13.78 8.88 -5.93
C PHE A 62 -13.83 9.47 -4.50
N PRO A 63 -14.47 10.64 -4.26
CA PRO A 63 -14.60 11.15 -2.90
C PRO A 63 -15.39 10.21 -1.99
N SER A 64 -16.41 9.50 -2.50
CA SER A 64 -17.13 8.50 -1.72
C SER A 64 -16.26 7.28 -1.43
N TRP A 65 -15.47 6.79 -2.41
CA TRP A 65 -14.49 5.74 -2.18
C TRP A 65 -13.46 6.13 -1.12
N LEU A 66 -12.95 7.37 -1.17
CA LEU A 66 -12.00 7.88 -0.18
C LEU A 66 -12.65 7.93 1.22
N SER A 67 -13.88 8.43 1.31
CA SER A 67 -14.62 8.46 2.59
C SER A 67 -14.91 7.05 3.12
N ASP A 68 -15.23 6.10 2.25
CA ASP A 68 -15.42 4.68 2.59
C ASP A 68 -14.11 4.03 3.05
N GLY A 69 -13.00 4.30 2.36
CA GLY A 69 -11.67 3.81 2.71
C GLY A 69 -11.20 4.32 4.08
N MET A 70 -11.50 5.57 4.38
CA MET A 70 -11.26 6.18 5.70
C MET A 70 -12.32 5.77 6.74
N GLY A 71 -13.39 5.08 6.36
CA GLY A 71 -14.49 4.71 7.25
C GLY A 71 -15.31 5.91 7.74
N LEU A 72 -15.37 7.00 6.95
CA LEU A 72 -16.11 8.21 7.30
C LEU A 72 -17.60 8.06 6.99
N SER A 73 -18.43 8.75 7.76
CA SER A 73 -19.88 8.79 7.56
C SER A 73 -20.48 10.15 7.93
N GLY A 74 -21.69 10.40 7.50
CA GLY A 74 -22.46 11.59 7.88
C GLY A 74 -21.79 12.90 7.48
N ARG A 75 -21.51 13.78 8.44
CA ARG A 75 -20.95 15.12 8.22
C ARG A 75 -19.51 15.08 7.67
N SER A 76 -18.69 14.19 8.21
CA SER A 76 -17.28 14.06 7.81
C SER A 76 -17.13 13.65 6.34
N ALA A 77 -17.95 12.70 5.88
CA ALA A 77 -18.00 12.28 4.48
C ALA A 77 -18.44 13.44 3.57
N ARG A 78 -19.42 14.24 3.98
CA ARG A 78 -19.88 15.42 3.20
C ARG A 78 -18.79 16.48 3.05
N LEU A 79 -18.08 16.83 4.12
CA LEU A 79 -16.98 17.79 4.09
C LEU A 79 -15.83 17.33 3.18
N LEU A 80 -15.50 16.03 3.23
CA LEU A 80 -14.50 15.46 2.35
C LEU A 80 -14.96 15.49 0.89
N ASN A 81 -16.21 15.12 0.62
CA ASN A 81 -16.79 15.18 -0.72
C ASN A 81 -16.78 16.60 -1.29
N GLU A 82 -17.09 17.62 -0.48
CA GLU A 82 -17.08 19.03 -0.89
C GLU A 82 -15.67 19.48 -1.35
N VAL A 83 -14.64 19.08 -0.62
CA VAL A 83 -13.24 19.46 -0.92
C VAL A 83 -12.70 18.73 -2.15
N PHE A 84 -13.02 17.44 -2.31
CA PHE A 84 -12.46 16.59 -3.36
C PHE A 84 -13.37 16.37 -4.56
N SER A 85 -14.54 17.01 -4.61
CA SER A 85 -15.37 16.99 -5.81
C SER A 85 -14.87 18.01 -6.85
N PRO A 86 -14.55 17.61 -8.07
CA PRO A 86 -14.12 18.54 -9.11
C PRO A 86 -15.25 19.49 -9.47
N PRO A 87 -14.97 20.80 -9.68
CA PRO A 87 -15.96 21.76 -10.16
C PRO A 87 -16.56 21.32 -11.49
N ARG A 88 -17.87 21.51 -11.66
CA ARG A 88 -18.59 21.07 -12.87
C ARG A 88 -18.04 21.66 -14.17
N GLU A 89 -17.46 22.84 -14.09
CA GLU A 89 -16.86 23.57 -15.22
C GLU A 89 -15.55 22.94 -15.71
N VAL A 90 -14.83 22.23 -14.83
CA VAL A 90 -13.55 21.59 -15.15
C VAL A 90 -13.75 20.25 -15.85
N ILE A 91 -14.91 19.59 -15.65
CA ILE A 91 -15.21 18.26 -16.21
C ILE A 91 -15.32 18.30 -17.74
N GLY A 92 -15.75 19.45 -18.31
CA GLY A 92 -15.88 19.63 -19.77
C GLY A 92 -14.59 19.89 -20.52
N THR A 93 -13.51 20.21 -19.81
CA THR A 93 -12.22 20.57 -20.40
C THR A 93 -11.12 19.68 -19.82
N THR A 94 -11.17 18.37 -20.13
CA THR A 94 -10.01 17.50 -19.88
C THR A 94 -8.87 17.99 -20.75
N SER A 95 -8.08 18.91 -20.23
CA SER A 95 -6.98 19.47 -20.98
C SER A 95 -5.88 18.43 -21.10
N ALA A 96 -5.13 18.46 -22.21
CA ALA A 96 -3.91 17.68 -22.38
C ALA A 96 -2.95 17.84 -21.18
N TRP A 97 -3.02 18.98 -20.48
CA TRP A 97 -2.30 19.24 -19.24
C TRP A 97 -2.66 18.29 -18.09
N SER A 98 -3.96 17.99 -17.88
CA SER A 98 -4.37 17.07 -16.81
C SER A 98 -3.85 15.67 -17.05
N ILE A 99 -3.86 15.21 -18.31
CA ILE A 99 -3.31 13.90 -18.69
C ILE A 99 -1.78 13.90 -18.54
N LEU A 100 -1.11 14.97 -18.98
CA LEU A 100 0.33 15.11 -18.83
C LEU A 100 0.74 15.13 -17.35
N MET A 101 0.05 15.90 -16.51
CA MET A 101 0.31 15.96 -15.06
C MET A 101 0.07 14.60 -14.41
N LEU A 102 -1.01 13.90 -14.79
CA LEU A 102 -1.26 12.54 -14.30
C LEU A 102 -0.16 11.57 -14.72
N ALA A 103 0.33 11.66 -15.95
CA ALA A 103 1.43 10.82 -16.41
C ALA A 103 2.72 11.10 -15.61
N VAL A 104 3.08 12.37 -15.44
CA VAL A 104 4.31 12.75 -14.71
C VAL A 104 4.24 12.36 -13.24
N PHE A 105 3.17 12.76 -12.54
CA PHE A 105 3.03 12.47 -11.11
C PHE A 105 2.72 11.00 -10.86
N GLY A 106 1.93 10.35 -11.72
CA GLY A 106 1.62 8.93 -11.61
C GLY A 106 2.84 8.05 -11.80
N VAL A 107 3.68 8.34 -12.80
CA VAL A 107 4.96 7.62 -12.98
C VAL A 107 5.90 7.89 -11.81
N SER A 108 5.96 9.12 -11.31
CA SER A 108 6.76 9.48 -10.13
C SER A 108 6.29 8.73 -8.88
N PHE A 109 4.98 8.63 -8.69
CA PHE A 109 4.38 7.87 -7.60
C PHE A 109 4.70 6.36 -7.73
N GLY A 110 4.47 5.76 -8.91
CA GLY A 110 4.84 4.38 -9.19
C GLY A 110 6.32 4.11 -8.97
N GLY A 111 7.19 5.07 -9.35
CA GLY A 111 8.62 5.02 -9.12
C GLY A 111 9.01 5.04 -7.65
N SER A 112 8.33 5.86 -6.84
CA SER A 112 8.53 5.89 -5.38
C SER A 112 8.15 4.57 -4.74
N VAL A 113 7.00 4.01 -5.12
CA VAL A 113 6.54 2.70 -4.65
C VAL A 113 7.53 1.60 -5.05
N GLN A 114 7.92 1.56 -6.32
CA GLN A 114 8.91 0.59 -6.82
C GLN A 114 10.24 0.66 -6.06
N ASN A 115 10.79 1.87 -5.88
CA ASN A 115 12.05 2.07 -5.15
C ASN A 115 11.96 1.59 -3.69
N ALA A 116 10.81 1.78 -3.04
CA ALA A 116 10.61 1.29 -1.68
C ALA A 116 10.60 -0.24 -1.63
N TYR A 117 9.89 -0.90 -2.55
CA TYR A 117 9.87 -2.37 -2.63
C TYR A 117 11.26 -2.94 -3.00
N GLU A 118 11.96 -2.34 -3.99
CA GLU A 118 13.32 -2.77 -4.35
C GLU A 118 14.29 -2.72 -3.16
N ARG A 119 14.20 -1.67 -2.33
CA ARG A 119 15.02 -1.57 -1.11
C ARG A 119 14.60 -2.56 -0.04
N ILE A 120 13.29 -2.75 0.18
CA ILE A 120 12.79 -3.74 1.14
C ILE A 120 13.29 -5.14 0.78
N TRP A 121 13.32 -5.49 -0.51
CA TRP A 121 13.76 -6.79 -1.02
C TRP A 121 15.26 -6.84 -1.38
N GLU A 122 16.03 -5.76 -1.08
CA GLU A 122 17.48 -5.64 -1.37
C GLU A 122 17.83 -5.94 -2.83
N LEU A 123 16.97 -5.55 -3.74
CA LEU A 123 17.16 -5.78 -5.18
C LEU A 123 17.98 -4.65 -5.81
N PRO A 124 18.84 -4.97 -6.81
CA PRO A 124 19.53 -3.94 -7.56
C PRO A 124 18.56 -3.07 -8.35
N ALA A 125 18.80 -1.77 -8.36
CA ALA A 125 17.98 -0.82 -9.10
C ALA A 125 17.95 -1.15 -10.61
N GLY A 126 16.82 -1.59 -11.12
CA GLY A 126 16.63 -1.94 -12.53
C GLY A 126 16.68 -0.73 -13.47
N ARG A 127 17.23 -0.85 -14.70
CA ARG A 127 17.65 0.31 -15.51
C ARG A 127 16.67 0.82 -16.58
N TRP A 128 16.09 0.03 -17.44
CA TRP A 128 15.42 0.58 -18.66
C TRP A 128 13.91 0.34 -18.78
N HIS A 129 13.36 -0.67 -18.15
CA HIS A 129 11.93 -0.99 -18.24
C HIS A 129 11.10 -0.40 -17.09
N ARG A 130 11.67 0.50 -16.29
CA ARG A 130 11.03 1.09 -15.11
C ARG A 130 9.79 1.90 -15.47
N VAL A 131 9.94 2.87 -16.36
CA VAL A 131 8.86 3.80 -16.72
C VAL A 131 7.63 3.07 -17.28
N TRP A 132 7.86 2.09 -18.15
CA TRP A 132 6.79 1.24 -18.68
C TRP A 132 6.04 0.50 -17.56
N ARG A 133 6.77 -0.14 -16.63
CA ARG A 133 6.15 -0.85 -15.51
C ARG A 133 5.39 0.10 -14.58
N GLN A 134 5.96 1.26 -14.29
CA GLN A 134 5.33 2.29 -13.48
C GLN A 134 4.05 2.81 -14.12
N ALA A 135 4.08 3.09 -15.44
CA ALA A 135 2.91 3.52 -16.19
C ALA A 135 1.82 2.44 -16.24
N THR A 136 2.20 1.18 -16.52
CA THR A 136 1.24 0.06 -16.54
C THR A 136 0.66 -0.19 -15.15
N TRP A 137 1.50 -0.17 -14.10
CA TRP A 137 1.03 -0.32 -12.71
C TRP A 137 0.08 0.81 -12.33
N MET A 138 0.36 2.05 -12.75
CA MET A 138 -0.53 3.18 -12.53
C MET A 138 -1.88 3.01 -13.23
N LEU A 139 -1.89 2.50 -14.47
CA LEU A 139 -3.14 2.19 -15.17
C LEU A 139 -3.95 1.10 -14.46
N VAL A 140 -3.28 0.06 -13.96
CA VAL A 140 -3.93 -0.99 -13.17
C VAL A 140 -4.44 -0.45 -11.84
N LEU A 141 -3.69 0.43 -11.18
CA LEU A 141 -4.16 1.12 -9.97
C LEU A 141 -5.42 1.95 -10.27
N MET A 142 -5.45 2.70 -11.38
CA MET A 142 -6.64 3.44 -11.80
C MET A 142 -7.83 2.51 -12.06
N ALA A 143 -7.61 1.40 -12.76
CA ALA A 143 -8.66 0.40 -13.01
C ALA A 143 -9.16 -0.24 -11.71
N TYR A 144 -8.25 -0.53 -10.77
CA TYR A 144 -8.59 -1.03 -9.44
C TYR A 144 -9.45 -0.02 -8.66
N LEU A 145 -9.02 1.25 -8.62
CA LEU A 145 -9.79 2.31 -7.96
C LEU A 145 -11.16 2.52 -8.60
N TYR A 146 -11.23 2.49 -9.93
CA TYR A 146 -12.49 2.59 -10.67
C TYR A 146 -13.43 1.42 -10.34
N GLN A 147 -12.92 0.19 -10.33
CA GLN A 147 -13.69 -1.00 -9.96
C GLN A 147 -14.23 -0.90 -8.53
N GLU A 148 -13.40 -0.46 -7.57
CA GLU A 148 -13.82 -0.28 -6.18
C GLU A 148 -14.99 0.70 -6.04
N VAL A 149 -14.93 1.81 -6.77
CA VAL A 149 -16.01 2.79 -6.83
C VAL A 149 -17.30 2.16 -7.39
N GLN A 150 -17.20 1.43 -8.49
CA GLN A 150 -18.38 0.80 -9.13
C GLN A 150 -18.98 -0.31 -8.24
N THR A 151 -18.13 -1.14 -7.64
CA THR A 151 -18.57 -2.19 -6.71
C THR A 151 -19.32 -1.58 -5.52
N GLY A 152 -18.89 -0.40 -5.06
CA GLY A 152 -19.54 0.36 -4.00
C GLY A 152 -20.97 0.79 -4.32
N THR A 153 -21.32 0.95 -5.58
CA THR A 153 -22.65 1.40 -6.04
C THR A 153 -23.56 0.26 -6.50
N THR A 154 -22.99 -0.89 -6.90
CA THR A 154 -23.74 -1.96 -7.58
C THR A 154 -23.94 -3.21 -6.73
N VAL A 155 -23.07 -3.44 -5.72
CA VAL A 155 -23.07 -4.65 -4.88
C VAL A 155 -23.23 -4.27 -3.43
N GLU A 156 -24.17 -4.90 -2.72
CA GLU A 156 -24.43 -4.65 -1.31
C GLU A 156 -24.11 -5.86 -0.43
N GLY A 157 -23.86 -5.59 0.86
CA GLY A 157 -23.72 -6.61 1.89
C GLY A 157 -22.40 -7.39 1.85
N PHE A 158 -22.48 -8.68 2.17
CA PHE A 158 -21.33 -9.58 2.32
C PHE A 158 -20.55 -9.75 1.00
N SER A 159 -21.25 -9.81 -0.14
CA SER A 159 -20.65 -9.98 -1.45
C SER A 159 -19.72 -8.80 -1.81
N ARG A 160 -20.09 -7.57 -1.44
CA ARG A 160 -19.25 -6.37 -1.61
C ARG A 160 -17.95 -6.51 -0.81
N SER A 161 -18.05 -6.78 0.48
CA SER A 161 -16.88 -6.90 1.35
C SER A 161 -15.94 -8.01 0.90
N PHE A 162 -16.49 -9.13 0.47
CA PHE A 162 -15.70 -10.24 -0.05
C PHE A 162 -14.98 -9.86 -1.35
N LEU A 163 -15.68 -9.28 -2.32
CA LEU A 163 -15.11 -8.88 -3.60
C LEU A 163 -14.01 -7.84 -3.42
N THR A 164 -14.26 -6.78 -2.65
CA THR A 164 -13.27 -5.76 -2.30
C THR A 164 -12.02 -6.36 -1.65
N THR A 165 -12.19 -7.26 -0.67
CA THR A 165 -11.05 -7.91 0.00
C THR A 165 -10.22 -8.76 -0.97
N VAL A 166 -10.88 -9.55 -1.83
CA VAL A 166 -10.18 -10.40 -2.81
C VAL A 166 -9.44 -9.54 -3.84
N THR A 167 -10.08 -8.52 -4.37
CA THR A 167 -9.46 -7.62 -5.36
C THR A 167 -8.29 -6.85 -4.75
N THR A 168 -8.44 -6.35 -3.52
CA THR A 168 -7.38 -5.68 -2.77
C THR A 168 -6.19 -6.62 -2.52
N LEU A 169 -6.47 -7.86 -2.08
CA LEU A 169 -5.44 -8.88 -1.86
C LEU A 169 -4.69 -9.18 -3.18
N PHE A 170 -5.42 -9.36 -4.27
CA PHE A 170 -4.83 -9.62 -5.58
C PHE A 170 -3.97 -8.43 -6.05
N PHE A 171 -4.44 -7.19 -5.87
CA PHE A 171 -3.68 -5.99 -6.22
C PHE A 171 -2.38 -5.88 -5.43
N PHE A 172 -2.39 -6.10 -4.10
CA PHE A 172 -1.18 -6.06 -3.27
C PHE A 172 -0.28 -7.28 -3.44
N TRP A 173 -0.76 -8.35 -4.03
CA TRP A 173 0.03 -9.52 -4.37
C TRP A 173 0.69 -9.37 -5.75
N TRP A 174 -0.11 -9.04 -6.77
CA TRP A 174 0.35 -8.89 -8.14
C TRP A 174 1.19 -7.60 -8.37
N GLY A 175 0.80 -6.50 -7.75
CA GLY A 175 1.42 -5.19 -7.96
C GLY A 175 2.92 -5.17 -7.65
N PRO A 176 3.37 -5.58 -6.46
CA PRO A 176 4.78 -5.68 -6.14
C PRO A 176 5.54 -6.64 -7.05
N TRP A 177 4.96 -7.79 -7.38
CA TRP A 177 5.57 -8.74 -8.31
C TRP A 177 5.85 -8.11 -9.68
N PHE A 178 4.86 -7.39 -10.19
CA PHE A 178 4.98 -6.71 -11.48
C PHE A 178 6.01 -5.56 -11.43
N LEU A 179 5.96 -4.72 -10.39
CA LEU A 179 6.91 -3.61 -10.21
C LEU A 179 8.35 -4.10 -10.07
N LEU A 180 8.57 -5.20 -9.34
CA LEU A 180 9.88 -5.81 -9.16
C LEU A 180 10.33 -6.64 -10.38
N GLY A 181 9.47 -6.77 -11.40
CA GLY A 181 9.80 -7.48 -12.64
C GLY A 181 9.97 -8.97 -12.49
N GLY A 182 9.28 -9.59 -11.54
CA GLY A 182 9.33 -11.02 -11.29
C GLY A 182 10.63 -11.49 -10.62
N GLN A 183 11.47 -10.57 -10.12
CA GLN A 183 12.72 -10.94 -9.43
C GLN A 183 12.48 -11.64 -8.10
N VAL A 184 11.32 -11.40 -7.48
CA VAL A 184 10.87 -12.07 -6.26
C VAL A 184 9.83 -13.13 -6.65
N ARG A 185 9.92 -14.30 -6.04
CA ARG A 185 8.98 -15.40 -6.33
C ARG A 185 7.57 -15.00 -5.90
N TRP A 186 6.60 -15.28 -6.74
CA TRP A 186 5.18 -14.97 -6.50
C TRP A 186 4.69 -15.35 -5.10
N ARG A 187 5.09 -16.54 -4.64
CA ARG A 187 4.69 -17.07 -3.31
C ARG A 187 5.26 -16.27 -2.14
N GLU A 188 6.44 -15.69 -2.29
CA GLU A 188 7.14 -14.94 -1.24
C GLU A 188 6.47 -13.59 -0.95
N LEU A 189 5.72 -13.05 -1.92
CA LEU A 189 4.99 -11.79 -1.77
C LEU A 189 3.63 -11.94 -1.06
N LEU A 190 3.09 -13.17 -0.98
CA LEU A 190 1.77 -13.43 -0.42
C LEU A 190 1.65 -13.02 1.06
N PRO A 191 2.60 -13.34 1.97
CA PRO A 191 2.50 -12.91 3.37
C PRO A 191 2.46 -11.38 3.51
N GLY A 192 3.22 -10.67 2.66
CA GLY A 192 3.22 -9.20 2.61
C GLY A 192 1.89 -8.64 2.13
N ALA A 193 1.28 -9.25 1.12
CA ALA A 193 -0.05 -8.86 0.63
C ALA A 193 -1.13 -9.04 1.70
N ILE A 194 -1.14 -10.18 2.40
CA ILE A 194 -2.06 -10.45 3.50
C ILE A 194 -1.86 -9.43 4.63
N ALA A 195 -0.60 -9.17 5.04
CA ALA A 195 -0.28 -8.18 6.07
C ALA A 195 -0.75 -6.77 5.68
N SER A 196 -0.62 -6.39 4.40
CA SER A 196 -1.11 -5.11 3.90
C SER A 196 -2.64 -5.01 3.94
N VAL A 197 -3.36 -6.06 3.55
CA VAL A 197 -4.83 -6.09 3.62
C VAL A 197 -5.32 -6.00 5.07
N VAL A 198 -4.75 -6.78 5.98
CA VAL A 198 -5.07 -6.75 7.41
C VAL A 198 -4.73 -5.37 8.01
N GLY A 199 -3.56 -4.83 7.65
CA GLY A 199 -3.13 -3.50 8.09
C GLY A 199 -4.06 -2.38 7.60
N LEU A 200 -4.54 -2.44 6.34
CA LEU A 200 -5.52 -1.49 5.80
C LEU A 200 -6.88 -1.61 6.51
N ALA A 201 -7.33 -2.84 6.80
CA ALA A 201 -8.54 -3.04 7.60
C ALA A 201 -8.39 -2.44 9.01
N GLY A 202 -7.24 -2.65 9.65
CA GLY A 202 -6.89 -2.02 10.93
C GLY A 202 -6.82 -0.49 10.84
N LEU A 203 -6.19 0.05 9.79
CA LEU A 203 -6.14 1.49 9.54
C LEU A 203 -7.53 2.08 9.34
N ARG A 204 -8.43 1.38 8.64
CA ARG A 204 -9.83 1.78 8.47
C ARG A 204 -10.55 1.84 9.82
N ALA A 205 -10.42 0.80 10.65
CA ALA A 205 -11.00 0.79 11.98
C ALA A 205 -10.46 1.92 12.87
N PHE A 206 -9.15 2.15 12.85
CA PHE A 206 -8.52 3.28 13.54
C PHE A 206 -9.04 4.63 13.00
N SER A 207 -9.19 4.73 11.69
CA SER A 207 -9.64 5.92 11.00
C SER A 207 -11.05 6.35 11.41
N THR A 208 -11.97 5.40 11.59
CA THR A 208 -13.33 5.71 12.07
C THR A 208 -13.34 6.35 13.47
N LEU A 209 -12.40 5.94 14.32
CA LEU A 209 -12.30 6.44 15.69
C LEU A 209 -11.60 7.81 15.78
N VAL A 210 -10.55 8.00 14.97
CA VAL A 210 -9.66 9.17 15.10
C VAL A 210 -9.95 10.23 14.04
N PHE A 211 -10.00 9.84 12.76
CA PHE A 211 -10.12 10.82 11.68
C PHE A 211 -11.55 11.35 11.49
N THR A 212 -12.57 10.59 11.87
CA THR A 212 -13.96 11.09 11.81
C THR A 212 -14.15 12.37 12.63
N PRO A 213 -13.83 12.43 13.93
CA PRO A 213 -13.91 13.66 14.69
C PRO A 213 -12.91 14.73 14.24
N LEU A 214 -11.68 14.32 13.84
CA LEU A 214 -10.65 15.25 13.38
C LEU A 214 -11.08 16.01 12.12
N ILE A 215 -11.70 15.39 11.15
CA ILE A 215 -12.18 16.06 9.93
C ILE A 215 -13.20 17.13 10.30
N VAL A 216 -14.17 16.81 11.17
CA VAL A 216 -15.18 17.80 11.58
C VAL A 216 -14.54 18.99 12.27
N THR A 217 -13.65 18.73 13.23
CA THR A 217 -12.97 19.81 13.99
C THR A 217 -12.06 20.65 13.11
N ASN A 218 -11.24 20.02 12.27
CA ASN A 218 -10.31 20.74 11.40
C ASN A 218 -11.01 21.47 10.24
N ALA A 219 -12.08 20.90 9.67
CA ALA A 219 -12.86 21.58 8.65
C ALA A 219 -13.57 22.83 9.21
N LEU A 220 -14.03 22.78 10.47
CA LEU A 220 -14.61 23.94 11.14
C LEU A 220 -13.57 25.05 11.46
N SER A 221 -12.34 24.64 11.82
CA SER A 221 -11.29 25.57 12.23
C SER A 221 -10.48 26.12 11.05
N TYR A 222 -10.19 25.29 10.04
CA TYR A 222 -9.26 25.58 8.95
C TYR A 222 -9.87 25.36 7.55
N GLY A 223 -11.16 25.04 7.45
CA GLY A 223 -11.84 24.81 6.18
C GLY A 223 -11.24 23.65 5.36
N ALA A 224 -11.14 23.86 4.04
CA ALA A 224 -10.60 22.89 3.10
C ALA A 224 -9.17 22.42 3.44
N VAL A 225 -8.32 23.35 3.92
CA VAL A 225 -6.93 23.04 4.29
C VAL A 225 -6.87 22.01 5.41
N GLY A 226 -7.74 22.15 6.43
CA GLY A 226 -7.83 21.20 7.52
C GLY A 226 -8.19 19.78 7.03
N THR A 227 -9.14 19.69 6.11
CA THR A 227 -9.55 18.40 5.50
C THR A 227 -8.39 17.75 4.72
N VAL A 228 -7.66 18.53 3.92
CA VAL A 228 -6.48 18.05 3.15
C VAL A 228 -5.39 17.55 4.09
N LEU A 229 -5.12 18.22 5.21
CA LEU A 229 -4.13 17.78 6.19
C LEU A 229 -4.52 16.43 6.83
N VAL A 230 -5.78 16.23 7.16
CA VAL A 230 -6.26 14.94 7.71
C VAL A 230 -6.13 13.82 6.67
N VAL A 231 -6.50 14.07 5.41
CA VAL A 231 -6.31 13.10 4.32
C VAL A 231 -4.83 12.79 4.10
N SER A 232 -3.96 13.79 4.16
CA SER A 232 -2.50 13.58 4.06
C SER A 232 -1.99 12.67 5.19
N SER A 233 -2.45 12.88 6.42
CA SER A 233 -2.09 12.04 7.56
C SER A 233 -2.57 10.60 7.39
N TRP A 234 -3.78 10.41 6.86
CA TRP A 234 -4.30 9.08 6.53
C TRP A 234 -3.48 8.40 5.43
N LEU A 235 -3.09 9.12 4.37
CA LEU A 235 -2.22 8.60 3.31
C LEU A 235 -0.83 8.19 3.82
N ILE A 236 -0.28 8.90 4.83
CA ILE A 236 0.94 8.46 5.53
C ILE A 236 0.70 7.10 6.19
N GLY A 237 -0.45 6.93 6.87
CA GLY A 237 -0.87 5.65 7.44
C GLY A 237 -0.96 4.53 6.40
N VAL A 238 -1.55 4.81 5.23
CA VAL A 238 -1.60 3.86 4.10
C VAL A 238 -0.20 3.48 3.64
N GLY A 239 0.68 4.45 3.41
CA GLY A 239 2.07 4.20 3.02
C GLY A 239 2.82 3.35 4.05
N PHE A 240 2.63 3.65 5.34
CA PHE A 240 3.22 2.88 6.42
C PHE A 240 2.72 1.42 6.45
N VAL A 241 1.43 1.20 6.24
CA VAL A 241 0.84 -0.15 6.17
C VAL A 241 1.37 -0.92 4.96
N VAL A 242 1.44 -0.29 3.78
CA VAL A 242 1.92 -0.92 2.55
C VAL A 242 3.38 -1.35 2.67
N TYR A 243 4.24 -0.45 3.12
CA TYR A 243 5.67 -0.75 3.26
C TYR A 243 5.98 -1.63 4.46
N GLY A 244 5.25 -1.45 5.56
CA GLY A 244 5.34 -2.32 6.74
C GLY A 244 4.88 -3.74 6.43
N GLY A 245 3.81 -3.90 5.66
CA GLY A 245 3.34 -5.18 5.16
C GLY A 245 4.37 -5.89 4.27
N ALA A 246 5.01 -5.14 3.36
CA ALA A 246 6.08 -5.67 2.52
C ALA A 246 7.31 -6.13 3.35
N LEU A 247 7.71 -5.33 4.34
CA LEU A 247 8.80 -5.66 5.26
C LEU A 247 8.48 -6.92 6.10
N PHE A 248 7.25 -7.00 6.61
CA PHE A 248 6.77 -8.19 7.31
C PHE A 248 6.79 -9.42 6.42
N GLY A 249 6.32 -9.29 5.17
CA GLY A 249 6.33 -10.37 4.19
C GLY A 249 7.72 -10.91 3.92
N ARG A 250 8.70 -10.02 3.72
CA ARG A 250 10.10 -10.41 3.56
C ARG A 250 10.64 -11.13 4.80
N TRP A 251 10.44 -10.54 5.97
CA TRP A 251 10.87 -11.14 7.24
C TRP A 251 10.28 -12.55 7.44
N PHE A 252 8.98 -12.71 7.14
CA PHE A 252 8.29 -14.00 7.24
C PHE A 252 8.91 -15.05 6.30
N THR A 253 9.20 -14.67 5.08
CA THR A 253 9.80 -15.55 4.05
C THR A 253 11.20 -15.98 4.48
N GLU A 254 12.04 -15.06 4.97
CA GLU A 254 13.40 -15.36 5.44
C GLU A 254 13.41 -16.37 6.60
N HIS A 255 12.38 -16.35 7.48
CA HIS A 255 12.37 -17.21 8.66
C HIS A 255 11.65 -18.55 8.48
N HIS A 256 10.81 -18.69 7.47
CA HIS A 256 9.96 -19.87 7.31
C HIS A 256 10.20 -20.66 6.00
N TRP A 257 10.87 -20.06 5.01
CA TRP A 257 10.95 -20.65 3.68
C TRP A 257 12.38 -20.85 3.15
N VAL A 258 13.40 -20.35 3.85
CA VAL A 258 14.81 -20.66 3.52
C VAL A 258 15.22 -21.86 4.36
N PRO A 259 15.42 -23.05 3.78
CA PRO A 259 16.08 -24.16 4.48
C PRO A 259 17.48 -23.68 4.86
N SER A 260 17.86 -23.83 6.12
CA SER A 260 19.24 -23.61 6.59
C SER A 260 20.16 -24.55 5.80
N HIS A 261 21.03 -23.96 4.99
CA HIS A 261 22.00 -24.68 4.14
C HIS A 261 23.25 -25.06 4.95
N ASP A 262 23.12 -25.37 6.25
CA ASP A 262 24.22 -25.61 7.17
C ASP A 262 24.51 -27.08 7.49
N ASP A 263 23.84 -28.05 6.84
CA ASP A 263 23.99 -29.48 7.21
C ASP A 263 24.77 -30.34 6.20
N ASP A 264 25.41 -29.79 5.16
CA ASP A 264 26.04 -30.65 4.10
C ASP A 264 27.58 -30.54 4.01
N ASP A 265 28.26 -29.86 4.92
CA ASP A 265 29.74 -29.80 4.93
C ASP A 265 30.42 -30.72 5.96
N GLY A 266 29.70 -31.67 6.57
CA GLY A 266 30.17 -32.49 7.69
C GLY A 266 30.67 -33.92 7.37
N ASP A 267 30.50 -34.46 6.15
CA ASP A 267 30.82 -35.89 5.92
C ASP A 267 31.62 -36.18 4.63
N GLY A 268 32.76 -35.52 4.48
CA GLY A 268 33.63 -35.72 3.31
C GLY A 268 35.13 -35.88 3.56
N ARG A 269 35.60 -35.92 4.82
CA ARG A 269 37.03 -36.03 5.13
C ARG A 269 37.40 -37.10 6.18
N ALA A 270 36.93 -38.31 5.99
CA ALA A 270 37.47 -39.46 6.71
C ALA A 270 37.61 -40.66 5.76
N GLY A 271 38.71 -40.77 5.05
CA GLY A 271 38.94 -41.98 4.25
C GLY A 271 39.91 -41.86 3.08
N ARG A 272 41.11 -41.37 3.30
CA ARG A 272 42.28 -41.71 2.47
C ARG A 272 43.58 -41.41 3.23
N GLY A 273 43.96 -42.35 3.99
CA GLY A 273 45.29 -42.52 4.54
C GLY A 273 45.50 -43.96 4.90
N GLU A 274 46.44 -44.57 4.25
CA GLU A 274 47.08 -45.86 4.47
C GLU A 274 46.83 -46.90 3.39
N GLY A 275 47.91 -47.20 2.68
CA GLY A 275 48.06 -48.38 1.86
C GLY A 275 49.03 -48.25 0.69
N GLY A 276 50.37 -48.52 0.94
CA GLY A 276 51.27 -48.92 -0.11
C GLY A 276 52.42 -48.00 -0.41
#